data_5770c2603f47e698e50e930393b0f07c
#
_entry.id   5770c2603f47e698e50e930393b0f07c
#
_cell.length_a   1.000
_cell.length_b   1.000
_cell.length_c   1.000
_cell.angle_alpha   90.00
_cell.angle_beta   90.00
_cell.angle_gamma   90.00
#
_symmetry.space_group_name_H-M   'P 1'
#
loop_
_entity.id
_entity.type
_entity.pdbx_description
1 polymer ?
#
loop_
_entity_poly.entity_id
_entity_poly.type
_entity_poly.pdbx_seq_one_letter_code
_entity_poly.pdbx_strand_id
1 'polypeptide(L)'
;MIKQKNIFLTFLLIGCFSSIKATEIKGLTINSFAGKTANLVEYADYVTKDFKIISSTIIDDKGKFNFNIDLKKTKQTIIQIDYLIGIIYLDPNQEYSVYFPPISEDGTYKLTRNNVNLVFKTIPDNDINGYIMEFDRNYDQFLLDNRYKVGTKLFHSKLDTFRRAMLDTFGLVKNDFFEKYVTYSIADMELVAPSSYQKINKISVYNKYIINRKIDYQHPVQMKFLMNFYEKSLKNQMGKTGIAINTSLTTYPSYVSMDTMLNKDYFFKMQSIRELVVAENLYTLFYDVQYDPNAMIDVLQELKSVTTTPELNTLITNVTNKLIRLQPGTQAFPFELIDKNGERVTLESFKGKYVYINFWAVWNKDSQAEMELFQTMKEEYGDIVEFVSINIDSKVSKFNNFVASHPDYDWTMLYYGGDANLLDNYEVFNAPQYVLIDAEGKIVSAPANGPAPNGDYISIDKTFFDLKKKLKKQKRFIPGQKND
;
A
#
# COMPACT_ATOMS: atom_id res chain seq x y z
N MET A 1 -64.37 -33.11 46.76
CA MET A 1 -64.13 -32.82 45.35
C MET A 1 -63.72 -31.37 45.23
N ILE A 2 -62.40 -31.12 45.20
CA ILE A 2 -61.86 -29.76 45.07
C ILE A 2 -61.25 -29.72 43.69
N LYS A 3 -61.75 -28.84 42.80
CA LYS A 3 -61.20 -28.57 41.43
C LYS A 3 -60.01 -27.71 41.54
N GLN A 4 -58.81 -28.19 41.14
CA GLN A 4 -57.62 -27.41 40.89
C GLN A 4 -57.79 -26.65 39.57
N LYS A 5 -57.67 -25.31 39.65
CA LYS A 5 -57.53 -24.44 38.49
C LYS A 5 -56.03 -24.30 38.14
N ASN A 6 -55.61 -24.85 36.99
CA ASN A 6 -54.30 -24.57 36.43
C ASN A 6 -54.26 -23.15 35.84
N ILE A 7 -53.40 -22.31 36.43
CA ILE A 7 -53.08 -21.00 35.88
C ILE A 7 -51.85 -21.19 35.00
N PHE A 8 -52.02 -21.08 33.68
CA PHE A 8 -50.92 -21.02 32.71
C PHE A 8 -50.39 -19.59 32.73
N LEU A 9 -49.17 -19.42 33.28
CA LEU A 9 -48.46 -18.13 33.26
C LEU A 9 -47.64 -18.10 31.94
N THR A 10 -48.12 -17.39 30.92
CA THR A 10 -47.40 -17.18 29.66
C THR A 10 -46.36 -16.11 29.88
N PHE A 11 -45.08 -16.49 29.98
CA PHE A 11 -43.95 -15.56 29.95
C PHE A 11 -43.79 -15.03 28.54
N LEU A 12 -44.15 -13.76 28.31
CA LEU A 12 -43.83 -13.03 27.09
C LEU A 12 -42.36 -12.59 27.16
N LEU A 13 -41.46 -13.34 26.52
CA LEU A 13 -40.08 -12.93 26.31
C LEU A 13 -40.08 -11.77 25.28
N ILE A 14 -40.10 -10.55 25.78
CA ILE A 14 -39.80 -9.37 24.98
C ILE A 14 -38.28 -9.40 24.70
N GLY A 15 -37.91 -10.03 23.61
CA GLY A 15 -36.57 -9.92 23.06
C GLY A 15 -36.34 -8.47 22.61
N CYS A 16 -35.60 -7.68 23.39
CA CYS A 16 -35.02 -6.45 22.92
C CYS A 16 -34.04 -6.79 21.79
N PHE A 17 -34.53 -6.88 20.56
CA PHE A 17 -33.66 -6.75 19.41
C PHE A 17 -33.15 -5.30 19.40
N SER A 18 -32.01 -5.06 20.05
CA SER A 18 -31.21 -3.87 19.74
C SER A 18 -30.80 -4.03 18.26
N SER A 19 -31.48 -3.33 17.36
CA SER A 19 -31.05 -3.19 15.98
C SER A 19 -29.63 -2.62 16.04
N ILE A 20 -28.62 -3.45 15.71
CA ILE A 20 -27.28 -2.98 15.51
C ILE A 20 -27.37 -1.97 14.38
N LYS A 21 -27.22 -0.69 14.70
CA LYS A 21 -27.22 0.38 13.68
C LYS A 21 -25.90 0.30 12.95
N ALA A 22 -25.93 0.11 11.62
CA ALA A 22 -24.72 0.14 10.81
C ALA A 22 -24.07 1.53 10.86
N THR A 23 -22.75 1.59 10.75
CA THR A 23 -22.06 2.86 10.52
C THR A 23 -22.28 3.29 9.08
N GLU A 24 -22.83 4.48 8.88
CA GLU A 24 -23.22 5.02 7.58
C GLU A 24 -22.31 6.20 7.18
N ILE A 25 -21.87 6.23 5.91
CA ILE A 25 -21.10 7.35 5.35
C ILE A 25 -21.85 7.86 4.13
N LYS A 26 -22.38 9.08 4.21
CA LYS A 26 -23.01 9.81 3.11
C LYS A 26 -21.98 10.75 2.49
N GLY A 27 -21.52 10.40 1.30
CA GLY A 27 -20.54 11.17 0.54
C GLY A 27 -21.16 12.04 -0.54
N LEU A 28 -20.53 13.16 -0.81
CA LEU A 28 -20.80 14.02 -1.94
C LEU A 28 -19.46 14.41 -2.58
N THR A 29 -19.42 14.43 -3.90
CA THR A 29 -18.27 14.92 -4.68
C THR A 29 -18.76 15.72 -5.88
N ILE A 30 -17.86 16.13 -6.78
CA ILE A 30 -18.23 16.86 -8.00
C ILE A 30 -18.84 15.92 -9.05
N ASN A 31 -19.69 16.48 -9.91
CA ASN A 31 -20.40 15.70 -10.92
C ASN A 31 -19.50 15.04 -11.96
N SER A 32 -18.26 15.51 -12.14
CA SER A 32 -17.29 14.88 -13.05
C SER A 32 -16.83 13.49 -12.61
N PHE A 33 -17.14 13.08 -11.36
CA PHE A 33 -16.92 11.72 -10.88
C PHE A 33 -18.16 10.82 -11.02
N ALA A 34 -19.26 11.31 -11.57
CA ALA A 34 -20.46 10.49 -11.81
C ALA A 34 -20.10 9.25 -12.66
N GLY A 35 -20.68 8.11 -12.29
CA GLY A 35 -20.41 6.82 -12.92
C GLY A 35 -19.11 6.12 -12.46
N LYS A 36 -18.22 6.82 -11.74
CA LYS A 36 -17.01 6.21 -11.17
C LYS A 36 -17.33 5.44 -9.89
N THR A 37 -16.46 4.50 -9.56
CA THR A 37 -16.54 3.74 -8.32
C THR A 37 -15.89 4.52 -7.18
N ALA A 38 -16.62 4.71 -6.09
CA ALA A 38 -16.06 5.08 -4.81
C ALA A 38 -15.83 3.81 -3.98
N ASN A 39 -14.62 3.64 -3.46
CA ASN A 39 -14.26 2.53 -2.59
C ASN A 39 -14.02 3.03 -1.16
N LEU A 40 -14.57 2.33 -0.18
CA LEU A 40 -14.15 2.43 1.20
C LEU A 40 -13.10 1.34 1.43
N VAL A 41 -11.88 1.73 1.77
CA VAL A 41 -10.76 0.81 1.94
C VAL A 41 -10.08 0.98 3.29
N GLU A 42 -9.31 -0.01 3.70
CA GLU A 42 -8.36 0.06 4.81
C GLU A 42 -6.99 -0.40 4.33
N TYR A 43 -5.92 -0.05 5.03
CA TYR A 43 -4.64 -0.71 4.81
C TYR A 43 -4.73 -2.17 5.26
N ALA A 44 -4.33 -3.10 4.41
CA ALA A 44 -4.19 -4.52 4.76
C ALA A 44 -3.18 -4.69 5.90
N ASP A 45 -2.11 -3.90 5.87
CA ASP A 45 -1.14 -3.67 6.93
C ASP A 45 -0.43 -2.33 6.72
N TYR A 46 0.25 -1.83 7.77
CA TYR A 46 0.96 -0.53 7.71
C TYR A 46 2.40 -0.61 7.20
N VAL A 47 2.91 -1.79 6.88
CA VAL A 47 4.24 -1.98 6.25
C VAL A 47 4.09 -1.87 4.73
N THR A 48 3.28 -2.73 4.12
CA THR A 48 3.07 -2.72 2.67
C THR A 48 2.18 -1.59 2.20
N LYS A 49 1.25 -1.14 3.05
CA LYS A 49 0.21 -0.13 2.76
C LYS A 49 -0.67 -0.50 1.55
N ASP A 50 -0.78 -1.79 1.25
CA ASP A 50 -1.71 -2.27 0.24
C ASP A 50 -3.15 -2.08 0.74
N PHE A 51 -4.07 -1.79 -0.17
CA PHE A 51 -5.46 -1.56 0.18
C PHE A 51 -6.27 -2.86 0.19
N LYS A 52 -7.14 -2.94 1.20
CA LYS A 52 -8.20 -3.94 1.27
C LYS A 52 -9.54 -3.22 1.15
N ILE A 53 -10.33 -3.59 0.15
CA ILE A 53 -11.67 -3.02 -0.06
C ILE A 53 -12.60 -3.54 1.02
N ILE A 54 -13.29 -2.63 1.73
CA ILE A 54 -14.35 -2.91 2.70
C ILE A 54 -15.71 -2.87 2.01
N SER A 55 -15.93 -1.83 1.18
CA SER A 55 -17.19 -1.61 0.48
C SER A 55 -16.94 -0.79 -0.79
N SER A 56 -17.79 -0.97 -1.81
CA SER A 56 -17.74 -0.21 -3.05
C SER A 56 -19.14 0.27 -3.43
N THR A 57 -19.23 1.44 -4.04
CA THR A 57 -20.47 2.00 -4.56
C THR A 57 -20.21 2.84 -5.80
N ILE A 58 -21.22 3.01 -6.66
CA ILE A 58 -21.13 3.89 -7.83
C ILE A 58 -21.61 5.29 -7.44
N ILE A 59 -20.88 6.31 -7.87
CA ILE A 59 -21.23 7.72 -7.68
C ILE A 59 -22.38 8.06 -8.65
N ASP A 60 -23.46 8.60 -8.12
CA ASP A 60 -24.64 8.98 -8.94
C ASP A 60 -24.39 10.27 -9.75
N ASP A 61 -25.35 10.62 -10.63
CA ASP A 61 -25.28 11.80 -11.50
C ASP A 61 -25.22 13.14 -10.74
N LYS A 62 -25.55 13.12 -9.43
CA LYS A 62 -25.48 14.28 -8.53
C LYS A 62 -24.21 14.28 -7.68
N GLY A 63 -23.28 13.38 -7.95
CA GLY A 63 -22.04 13.22 -7.20
C GLY A 63 -22.20 12.56 -5.81
N LYS A 64 -23.32 11.87 -5.54
CA LYS A 64 -23.57 11.23 -4.25
C LYS A 64 -23.09 9.79 -4.26
N PHE A 65 -22.59 9.34 -3.11
CA PHE A 65 -22.25 7.95 -2.83
C PHE A 65 -22.52 7.63 -1.35
N ASN A 66 -22.74 6.35 -1.05
CA ASN A 66 -23.08 5.92 0.31
C ASN A 66 -22.40 4.59 0.64
N PHE A 67 -21.89 4.46 1.88
CA PHE A 67 -21.40 3.21 2.43
C PHE A 67 -22.15 2.88 3.72
N ASN A 68 -22.50 1.60 3.89
CA ASN A 68 -23.07 1.04 5.11
C ASN A 68 -22.20 -0.13 5.53
N ILE A 69 -21.60 -0.06 6.73
CA ILE A 69 -20.69 -1.09 7.23
C ILE A 69 -21.01 -1.47 8.67
N ASP A 70 -20.82 -2.74 9.00
CA ASP A 70 -20.82 -3.21 10.38
C ASP A 70 -19.43 -3.01 10.98
N LEU A 71 -19.34 -2.10 11.94
CA LEU A 71 -18.09 -1.73 12.60
C LEU A 71 -18.18 -2.05 14.10
N LYS A 72 -17.21 -2.80 14.61
CA LYS A 72 -17.19 -3.22 16.03
C LYS A 72 -16.32 -2.34 16.91
N LYS A 73 -15.36 -1.62 16.34
CA LYS A 73 -14.46 -0.72 17.05
C LYS A 73 -14.05 0.43 16.14
N THR A 74 -13.62 1.53 16.75
CA THR A 74 -13.04 2.67 16.03
C THR A 74 -11.88 2.22 15.14
N LYS A 75 -11.85 2.70 13.90
CA LYS A 75 -10.72 2.44 12.98
C LYS A 75 -10.52 3.58 11.98
N GLN A 76 -9.31 3.68 11.46
CA GLN A 76 -9.01 4.47 10.28
C GLN A 76 -9.49 3.74 9.04
N THR A 77 -10.16 4.46 8.15
CA THR A 77 -10.53 4.01 6.80
C THR A 77 -10.19 5.11 5.80
N ILE A 78 -10.29 4.77 4.53
CA ILE A 78 -9.94 5.67 3.44
C ILE A 78 -11.06 5.60 2.40
N ILE A 79 -11.57 6.75 1.99
CA ILE A 79 -12.42 6.84 0.81
C ILE A 79 -11.51 7.04 -0.40
N GLN A 80 -11.59 6.14 -1.37
CA GLN A 80 -10.81 6.18 -2.61
C GLN A 80 -11.75 6.40 -3.80
N ILE A 81 -11.43 7.39 -4.63
CA ILE A 81 -12.06 7.63 -5.94
C ILE A 81 -10.92 7.80 -6.94
N ASP A 82 -10.77 6.88 -7.88
CA ASP A 82 -9.60 6.78 -8.75
C ASP A 82 -8.29 6.75 -7.91
N TYR A 83 -7.35 7.65 -8.18
CA TYR A 83 -6.08 7.83 -7.46
C TYR A 83 -6.18 8.79 -6.26
N LEU A 84 -7.36 9.35 -5.98
CA LEU A 84 -7.56 10.27 -4.86
C LEU A 84 -7.98 9.48 -3.61
N ILE A 85 -7.40 9.82 -2.47
CA ILE A 85 -7.69 9.18 -1.19
C ILE A 85 -7.99 10.22 -0.11
N GLY A 86 -9.08 10.01 0.63
CA GLY A 86 -9.46 10.82 1.78
C GLY A 86 -9.53 9.96 3.04
N ILE A 87 -8.75 10.30 4.07
CA ILE A 87 -8.75 9.57 5.34
C ILE A 87 -9.97 9.98 6.16
N ILE A 88 -10.65 8.97 6.74
CA ILE A 88 -11.75 9.14 7.69
C ILE A 88 -11.61 8.13 8.82
N TYR A 89 -11.87 8.57 10.04
CA TYR A 89 -11.94 7.71 11.20
C TYR A 89 -13.40 7.40 11.51
N LEU A 90 -13.73 6.14 11.74
CA LEU A 90 -15.10 5.69 11.91
C LEU A 90 -15.30 5.06 13.28
N ASP A 91 -16.30 5.55 14.00
CA ASP A 91 -16.81 4.92 15.21
C ASP A 91 -18.00 4.01 14.89
N PRO A 92 -18.23 2.93 15.67
CA PRO A 92 -19.40 2.09 15.51
C PRO A 92 -20.72 2.85 15.66
N ASN A 93 -21.72 2.51 14.85
CA ASN A 93 -23.10 3.00 14.93
C ASN A 93 -23.26 4.53 14.71
N GLN A 94 -22.30 5.17 14.05
CA GLN A 94 -22.34 6.60 13.74
C GLN A 94 -22.73 6.86 12.28
N GLU A 95 -23.18 8.09 12.02
CA GLU A 95 -23.49 8.59 10.69
C GLU A 95 -22.55 9.76 10.35
N TYR A 96 -21.89 9.67 9.20
CA TYR A 96 -20.97 10.68 8.70
C TYR A 96 -21.50 11.31 7.42
N SER A 97 -21.35 12.62 7.29
CA SER A 97 -21.66 13.34 6.06
C SER A 97 -20.43 14.11 5.60
N VAL A 98 -19.86 13.69 4.47
CA VAL A 98 -18.58 14.20 3.99
C VAL A 98 -18.67 14.72 2.56
N TYR A 99 -17.88 15.73 2.25
CA TYR A 99 -17.59 16.14 0.90
C TYR A 99 -16.17 15.72 0.54
N PHE A 100 -16.05 15.02 -0.60
CA PHE A 100 -14.79 14.57 -1.17
C PHE A 100 -14.37 15.58 -2.25
N PRO A 101 -13.37 16.45 -1.99
CA PRO A 101 -13.00 17.50 -2.92
C PRO A 101 -12.19 16.95 -4.11
N PRO A 102 -12.29 17.58 -5.29
CA PRO A 102 -11.34 17.33 -6.37
C PRO A 102 -9.97 17.91 -6.03
N ILE A 103 -8.93 17.46 -6.71
CA ILE A 103 -7.66 18.19 -6.75
C ILE A 103 -7.77 19.28 -7.83
N SER A 104 -7.20 20.46 -7.58
CA SER A 104 -7.04 21.51 -8.59
C SER A 104 -6.15 21.00 -9.73
N GLU A 105 -6.54 21.29 -10.96
CA GLU A 105 -5.86 20.80 -12.18
C GLU A 105 -4.44 21.37 -12.40
N ASP A 106 -3.96 22.26 -11.52
CA ASP A 106 -2.67 22.96 -11.65
C ASP A 106 -1.43 22.16 -11.19
N GLY A 107 -1.63 20.89 -10.78
CA GLY A 107 -0.56 20.03 -10.27
C GLY A 107 -0.02 19.08 -11.33
N THR A 108 1.29 18.94 -11.39
CA THR A 108 1.95 17.76 -11.95
C THR A 108 1.28 16.51 -11.40
N TYR A 109 0.58 15.76 -12.28
CA TYR A 109 -0.04 14.48 -11.92
C TYR A 109 1.05 13.55 -11.40
N LYS A 110 1.05 13.32 -10.09
CA LYS A 110 1.80 12.21 -9.53
C LYS A 110 0.98 10.96 -9.82
N LEU A 111 1.59 9.97 -10.43
CA LEU A 111 1.02 8.62 -10.62
C LEU A 111 0.77 7.88 -9.29
N THR A 112 1.13 8.51 -8.19
CA THR A 112 0.89 8.03 -6.83
C THR A 112 -0.45 8.53 -6.31
N ARG A 113 -1.05 7.78 -5.42
CA ARG A 113 -2.27 8.18 -4.68
C ARG A 113 -2.09 9.56 -4.06
N ASN A 114 -3.02 10.46 -4.33
CA ASN A 114 -2.98 11.82 -3.83
C ASN A 114 -3.98 11.99 -2.68
N ASN A 115 -3.50 12.51 -1.56
CA ASN A 115 -4.35 12.79 -0.42
C ASN A 115 -5.24 14.00 -0.67
N VAL A 116 -6.52 13.87 -0.36
CA VAL A 116 -7.47 14.98 -0.27
C VAL A 116 -7.95 15.13 1.17
N ASN A 117 -8.13 16.37 1.60
CA ASN A 117 -8.71 16.65 2.91
C ASN A 117 -10.24 16.59 2.79
N LEU A 118 -10.85 15.58 3.40
CA LEU A 118 -12.30 15.46 3.46
C LEU A 118 -12.89 16.66 4.21
N VAL A 119 -14.00 17.21 3.70
CA VAL A 119 -14.74 18.27 4.39
C VAL A 119 -15.97 17.65 5.03
N PHE A 120 -16.02 17.65 6.35
CA PHE A 120 -17.19 17.18 7.09
C PHE A 120 -18.29 18.24 7.05
N LYS A 121 -19.50 17.87 6.59
CA LYS A 121 -20.67 18.74 6.64
C LYS A 121 -21.20 18.85 8.06
N THR A 122 -21.19 17.73 8.77
CA THR A 122 -21.51 17.63 10.19
C THR A 122 -20.55 16.64 10.82
N ILE A 123 -19.99 16.99 11.95
CA ILE A 123 -19.24 16.08 12.82
C ILE A 123 -20.15 15.82 14.02
N PRO A 124 -20.49 14.56 14.35
CA PRO A 124 -21.24 14.25 15.55
C PRO A 124 -20.55 14.81 16.82
N ASP A 125 -21.31 15.16 17.84
CA ASP A 125 -20.73 15.54 19.12
C ASP A 125 -19.93 14.36 19.69
N ASN A 126 -18.75 14.66 20.22
CA ASN A 126 -17.82 13.65 20.76
C ASN A 126 -17.33 12.60 19.74
N ASP A 127 -17.25 12.96 18.46
CA ASP A 127 -16.78 12.10 17.39
C ASP A 127 -15.26 12.03 17.32
N ILE A 128 -14.75 10.85 16.91
CA ILE A 128 -13.31 10.59 16.79
C ILE A 128 -12.61 11.56 15.83
N ASN A 129 -13.24 11.95 14.71
CA ASN A 129 -12.63 12.90 13.76
C ASN A 129 -12.49 14.29 14.40
N GLY A 130 -13.49 14.72 15.19
CA GLY A 130 -13.43 15.99 15.93
C GLY A 130 -12.26 16.02 16.91
N TYR A 131 -12.10 14.96 17.71
CA TYR A 131 -10.99 14.84 18.67
C TYR A 131 -9.63 14.81 17.97
N ILE A 132 -9.49 14.05 16.87
CA ILE A 132 -8.24 13.98 16.11
C ILE A 132 -7.92 15.34 15.49
N MET A 133 -8.88 16.01 14.85
CA MET A 133 -8.67 17.33 14.26
C MET A 133 -8.26 18.37 15.29
N GLU A 134 -8.83 18.33 16.50
CA GLU A 134 -8.44 19.23 17.59
C GLU A 134 -7.06 18.91 18.13
N PHE A 135 -6.75 17.63 18.34
CA PHE A 135 -5.41 17.21 18.75
C PHE A 135 -4.36 17.58 17.71
N ASP A 136 -4.59 17.29 16.42
CA ASP A 136 -3.65 17.58 15.34
C ASP A 136 -3.38 19.09 15.21
N ARG A 137 -4.41 19.93 15.37
CA ARG A 137 -4.24 21.39 15.40
C ARG A 137 -3.30 21.82 16.53
N ASN A 138 -3.50 21.29 17.74
CA ASN A 138 -2.64 21.58 18.88
C ASN A 138 -1.21 21.04 18.67
N TYR A 139 -1.10 19.85 18.08
CA TYR A 139 0.16 19.19 17.77
C TYR A 139 0.97 19.99 16.73
N ASP A 140 0.35 20.39 15.64
CA ASP A 140 0.98 21.20 14.59
C ASP A 140 1.39 22.57 15.09
N GLN A 141 0.54 23.22 15.89
CA GLN A 141 0.87 24.52 16.52
C GLN A 141 2.07 24.36 17.47
N PHE A 142 2.10 23.30 18.28
CA PHE A 142 3.24 23.01 19.15
C PHE A 142 4.54 22.83 18.37
N LEU A 143 4.52 22.07 17.26
CA LEU A 143 5.69 21.89 16.39
C LEU A 143 6.13 23.21 15.75
N LEU A 144 5.20 24.01 15.28
CA LEU A 144 5.47 25.31 14.67
C LEU A 144 6.17 26.25 15.64
N ASP A 145 5.67 26.36 16.88
CA ASP A 145 6.19 27.21 17.93
C ASP A 145 7.58 26.76 18.45
N ASN A 146 7.89 25.49 18.27
CA ASN A 146 9.10 24.89 18.78
C ASN A 146 10.05 24.37 17.70
N ARG A 147 9.81 24.66 16.42
CA ARG A 147 10.58 24.12 15.26
C ARG A 147 12.11 24.28 15.38
N TYR A 148 12.57 25.40 15.93
CA TYR A 148 14.01 25.68 16.14
C TYR A 148 14.59 25.05 17.41
N LYS A 149 13.76 24.42 18.25
CA LYS A 149 14.17 23.76 19.49
C LYS A 149 14.20 22.24 19.35
N VAL A 150 13.64 21.70 18.26
CA VAL A 150 13.61 20.25 17.98
C VAL A 150 15.02 19.67 18.11
N GLY A 151 15.14 18.53 18.81
CA GLY A 151 16.42 17.91 19.10
C GLY A 151 17.24 18.56 20.24
N THR A 152 16.67 19.49 21.02
CA THR A 152 17.30 20.08 22.19
C THR A 152 16.66 19.61 23.52
N LYS A 153 17.36 19.77 24.64
CA LYS A 153 16.78 19.50 25.98
C LYS A 153 15.55 20.38 26.26
N LEU A 154 15.56 21.61 25.76
CA LEU A 154 14.44 22.54 25.93
C LEU A 154 13.18 22.03 25.22
N PHE A 155 13.35 21.38 24.06
CA PHE A 155 12.24 20.75 23.34
C PHE A 155 11.54 19.69 24.22
N HIS A 156 12.28 18.80 24.87
CA HIS A 156 11.71 17.77 25.73
C HIS A 156 10.95 18.37 26.93
N SER A 157 11.47 19.43 27.55
CA SER A 157 10.74 20.13 28.62
C SER A 157 9.41 20.73 28.12
N LYS A 158 9.43 21.32 26.92
CA LYS A 158 8.21 21.85 26.31
C LYS A 158 7.22 20.75 25.93
N LEU A 159 7.74 19.61 25.44
CA LEU A 159 6.94 18.43 25.10
C LEU A 159 6.26 17.82 26.33
N ASP A 160 6.91 17.81 27.49
CA ASP A 160 6.29 17.39 28.76
C ASP A 160 5.16 18.31 29.18
N THR A 161 5.28 19.61 28.93
CA THR A 161 4.19 20.58 29.19
C THR A 161 3.04 20.34 28.21
N PHE A 162 3.34 20.15 26.93
CA PHE A 162 2.34 19.83 25.90
C PHE A 162 1.58 18.54 26.23
N ARG A 163 2.29 17.48 26.62
CA ARG A 163 1.69 16.21 27.02
C ARG A 163 0.68 16.40 28.17
N ARG A 164 1.05 17.14 29.20
CA ARG A 164 0.11 17.43 30.32
C ARG A 164 -1.11 18.19 29.85
N ALA A 165 -0.94 19.21 29.03
CA ALA A 165 -2.05 19.95 28.46
C ALA A 165 -3.00 19.05 27.64
N MET A 166 -2.47 18.11 26.83
CA MET A 166 -3.28 17.15 26.07
C MET A 166 -4.01 16.17 26.99
N LEU A 167 -3.39 15.71 28.07
CA LEU A 167 -4.06 14.88 29.08
C LEU A 167 -5.18 15.63 29.81
N ASP A 168 -4.99 16.90 30.10
CA ASP A 168 -6.04 17.74 30.72
C ASP A 168 -7.20 17.99 29.76
N THR A 169 -6.91 18.21 28.48
CA THR A 169 -7.94 18.47 27.45
C THR A 169 -8.74 17.20 27.12
N PHE A 170 -8.07 16.08 26.94
CA PHE A 170 -8.66 14.85 26.39
C PHE A 170 -8.79 13.70 27.39
N GLY A 171 -8.41 13.88 28.64
CA GLY A 171 -8.35 12.80 29.63
C GLY A 171 -9.70 12.15 29.96
N LEU A 172 -10.81 12.80 29.62
CA LEU A 172 -12.17 12.26 29.78
C LEU A 172 -12.67 11.50 28.54
N VAL A 173 -11.95 11.56 27.43
CA VAL A 173 -12.31 10.84 26.19
C VAL A 173 -12.00 9.35 26.37
N LYS A 174 -13.04 8.54 26.50
CA LYS A 174 -12.92 7.08 26.65
C LYS A 174 -12.98 6.38 25.29
N ASN A 175 -11.94 6.52 24.49
CA ASN A 175 -11.79 5.85 23.22
C ASN A 175 -10.34 5.32 23.10
N ASP A 176 -10.18 3.99 23.10
CA ASP A 176 -8.87 3.33 23.09
C ASP A 176 -8.05 3.67 21.83
N PHE A 177 -8.70 3.87 20.70
CA PHE A 177 -8.04 4.29 19.47
C PHE A 177 -7.47 5.72 19.62
N PHE A 178 -8.25 6.66 20.16
CA PHE A 178 -7.80 8.02 20.35
C PHE A 178 -6.71 8.15 21.42
N GLU A 179 -6.80 7.39 22.50
CA GLU A 179 -5.75 7.33 23.53
C GLU A 179 -4.40 6.90 22.92
N LYS A 180 -4.41 5.85 22.10
CA LYS A 180 -3.21 5.41 21.37
C LYS A 180 -2.75 6.45 20.36
N TYR A 181 -3.67 7.10 19.64
CA TYR A 181 -3.35 8.15 18.68
C TYR A 181 -2.52 9.26 19.34
N VAL A 182 -3.02 9.81 20.43
CA VAL A 182 -2.32 10.87 21.22
C VAL A 182 -1.00 10.35 21.79
N THR A 183 -1.02 9.18 22.43
CA THR A 183 0.14 8.58 23.09
C THR A 183 1.30 8.39 22.13
N TYR A 184 1.05 7.76 20.96
CA TYR A 184 2.11 7.43 20.01
C TYR A 184 2.50 8.60 19.11
N SER A 185 1.64 9.59 18.91
CA SER A 185 2.03 10.87 18.29
C SER A 185 3.05 11.61 19.15
N ILE A 186 2.84 11.65 20.46
CA ILE A 186 3.79 12.26 21.41
C ILE A 186 5.07 11.42 21.52
N ALA A 187 4.96 10.09 21.52
CA ALA A 187 6.11 9.19 21.55
C ALA A 187 7.03 9.39 20.33
N ASP A 188 6.46 9.60 19.15
CA ASP A 188 7.22 9.85 17.91
C ASP A 188 8.02 11.17 18.01
N MET A 189 7.46 12.21 18.61
CA MET A 189 8.21 13.45 18.93
C MET A 189 9.34 13.23 19.94
N GLU A 190 9.13 12.35 20.94
CA GLU A 190 10.16 12.05 21.95
C GLU A 190 11.37 11.31 21.39
N LEU A 191 11.26 10.66 20.23
CA LEU A 191 12.39 10.02 19.57
C LEU A 191 13.45 11.03 19.11
N VAL A 192 13.06 12.28 18.83
CA VAL A 192 13.97 13.31 18.37
C VAL A 192 14.80 13.85 19.53
N ALA A 193 16.06 13.47 19.61
CA ALA A 193 16.98 13.89 20.68
C ALA A 193 18.31 14.36 20.14
N PRO A 194 19.05 15.23 20.88
CA PRO A 194 20.41 15.60 20.53
C PRO A 194 21.31 14.37 20.47
N SER A 195 22.28 14.34 19.56
CA SER A 195 23.20 13.20 19.35
C SER A 195 23.86 12.71 20.65
N SER A 196 24.24 13.61 21.56
CA SER A 196 24.84 13.30 22.86
C SER A 196 23.89 12.58 23.82
N TYR A 197 22.58 12.59 23.59
CA TYR A 197 21.56 11.98 24.46
C TYR A 197 20.74 10.89 23.76
N GLN A 198 20.98 10.59 22.50
CA GLN A 198 20.18 9.65 21.72
C GLN A 198 20.01 8.30 22.39
N LYS A 199 21.09 7.70 22.91
CA LYS A 199 21.03 6.40 23.57
C LYS A 199 20.17 6.41 24.83
N ILE A 200 20.36 7.42 25.70
CA ILE A 200 19.57 7.56 26.94
C ILE A 200 18.12 7.82 26.63
N ASN A 201 17.87 8.69 25.67
CA ASN A 201 16.52 8.99 25.21
C ASN A 201 15.81 7.76 24.62
N LYS A 202 16.52 6.99 23.78
CA LYS A 202 15.99 5.75 23.20
C LYS A 202 15.60 4.73 24.27
N ILE A 203 16.40 4.57 25.33
CA ILE A 203 16.09 3.71 26.48
C ILE A 203 14.83 4.21 27.21
N SER A 204 14.73 5.52 27.44
CA SER A 204 13.55 6.12 28.08
C SER A 204 12.27 5.88 27.27
N VAL A 205 12.32 6.14 25.98
CA VAL A 205 11.19 5.93 25.04
C VAL A 205 10.79 4.45 24.98
N TYR A 206 11.76 3.54 24.89
CA TYR A 206 11.51 2.09 24.90
C TYR A 206 10.78 1.65 26.18
N ASN A 207 11.27 2.08 27.34
CA ASN A 207 10.67 1.71 28.62
C ASN A 207 9.26 2.29 28.81
N LYS A 208 9.00 3.44 28.26
CA LYS A 208 7.72 4.15 28.43
C LYS A 208 6.65 3.66 27.46
N TYR A 209 7.02 3.36 26.20
CA TYR A 209 6.07 3.18 25.13
C TYR A 209 6.10 1.81 24.45
N ILE A 210 7.13 0.98 24.68
CA ILE A 210 7.29 -0.28 23.95
C ILE A 210 7.26 -1.49 24.86
N ILE A 211 8.15 -1.55 25.87
CA ILE A 211 8.27 -2.73 26.72
C ILE A 211 6.94 -3.05 27.41
N ASN A 212 6.51 -4.31 27.38
CA ASN A 212 5.25 -4.79 27.97
C ASN A 212 3.98 -4.12 27.40
N ARG A 213 4.07 -3.45 26.24
CA ARG A 213 2.89 -2.92 25.53
C ARG A 213 2.47 -3.86 24.42
N LYS A 214 1.15 -4.07 24.32
CA LYS A 214 0.59 -4.83 23.20
C LYS A 214 0.68 -4.02 21.91
N ILE A 215 1.13 -4.67 20.83
CA ILE A 215 1.10 -4.08 19.49
C ILE A 215 -0.33 -4.17 18.94
N ASP A 216 -0.86 -3.06 18.50
CA ASP A 216 -2.08 -2.99 17.71
C ASP A 216 -1.69 -2.79 16.23
N TYR A 217 -1.56 -3.89 15.51
CA TYR A 217 -1.13 -3.92 14.10
C TYR A 217 -2.08 -3.14 13.16
N GLN A 218 -3.29 -2.81 13.65
CA GLN A 218 -4.28 -2.02 12.91
C GLN A 218 -4.31 -0.55 13.32
N HIS A 219 -3.42 -0.12 14.23
CA HIS A 219 -3.37 1.26 14.69
C HIS A 219 -2.30 2.08 13.95
N PRO A 220 -2.69 3.08 13.11
CA PRO A 220 -1.77 3.78 12.21
C PRO A 220 -0.58 4.43 12.93
N VAL A 221 -0.85 5.13 14.02
CA VAL A 221 0.16 5.94 14.72
C VAL A 221 1.09 5.07 15.56
N GLN A 222 0.57 4.00 16.18
CA GLN A 222 1.43 3.05 16.89
C GLN A 222 2.38 2.33 15.94
N MET A 223 1.87 1.86 14.80
CA MET A 223 2.71 1.21 13.80
C MET A 223 3.75 2.16 13.23
N LYS A 224 3.38 3.39 12.87
CA LYS A 224 4.32 4.43 12.42
C LYS A 224 5.42 4.66 13.46
N PHE A 225 5.06 4.85 14.73
CA PHE A 225 6.03 5.04 15.82
C PHE A 225 6.99 3.85 15.95
N LEU A 226 6.49 2.61 15.92
CA LEU A 226 7.34 1.41 16.00
C LEU A 226 8.30 1.31 14.82
N MET A 227 7.82 1.55 13.59
CA MET A 227 8.69 1.57 12.40
C MET A 227 9.76 2.65 12.49
N ASN A 228 9.44 3.86 12.96
CA ASN A 228 10.43 4.93 13.17
C ASN A 228 11.45 4.57 14.26
N PHE A 229 11.00 3.97 15.38
CA PHE A 229 11.88 3.55 16.45
C PHE A 229 12.91 2.49 16.03
N TYR A 230 12.48 1.55 15.17
CA TYR A 230 13.31 0.43 14.68
C TYR A 230 13.81 0.61 13.24
N GLU A 231 13.75 1.84 12.70
CA GLU A 231 14.25 2.14 11.35
C GLU A 231 15.70 1.65 11.19
N LYS A 232 15.96 0.87 10.15
CA LYS A 232 17.28 0.29 9.83
C LYS A 232 17.93 -0.50 10.97
N SER A 233 17.14 -0.94 11.95
CA SER A 233 17.71 -1.55 13.18
C SER A 233 18.43 -2.87 12.91
N LEU A 234 18.06 -3.65 11.91
CA LEU A 234 18.80 -4.86 11.50
C LEU A 234 20.12 -4.50 10.85
N LYS A 235 20.12 -3.53 9.91
CA LYS A 235 21.33 -3.08 9.21
C LYS A 235 22.38 -2.49 10.17
N ASN A 236 21.91 -1.86 11.24
CA ASN A 236 22.78 -1.19 12.22
C ASN A 236 23.30 -2.11 13.34
N GLN A 237 22.95 -3.41 13.34
CA GLN A 237 23.49 -4.36 14.30
C GLN A 237 24.98 -4.64 14.06
N MET A 238 25.74 -4.77 15.13
CA MET A 238 27.18 -4.99 15.09
C MET A 238 27.59 -6.26 15.84
N GLY A 239 28.87 -6.63 15.76
CA GLY A 239 29.45 -7.76 16.45
C GLY A 239 28.77 -9.08 16.05
N LYS A 240 28.59 -9.97 17.02
CA LYS A 240 28.02 -11.31 16.78
C LYS A 240 26.57 -11.24 16.23
N THR A 241 25.78 -10.27 16.66
CA THR A 241 24.41 -10.07 16.16
C THR A 241 24.42 -9.64 14.71
N GLY A 242 25.23 -8.64 14.35
CA GLY A 242 25.36 -8.20 12.95
C GLY A 242 25.88 -9.30 12.03
N ILE A 243 26.84 -10.12 12.46
CA ILE A 243 27.33 -11.28 11.71
C ILE A 243 26.18 -12.29 11.47
N ALA A 244 25.42 -12.64 12.51
CA ALA A 244 24.32 -13.59 12.39
C ALA A 244 23.24 -13.09 11.40
N ILE A 245 22.86 -11.81 11.49
CA ILE A 245 21.91 -11.18 10.56
C ILE A 245 22.44 -11.23 9.13
N ASN A 246 23.66 -10.75 8.90
CA ASN A 246 24.25 -10.74 7.57
C ASN A 246 24.33 -12.16 6.98
N THR A 247 24.76 -13.14 7.75
CA THR A 247 24.81 -14.54 7.31
C THR A 247 23.43 -15.09 6.96
N SER A 248 22.40 -14.75 7.78
CA SER A 248 21.02 -15.17 7.52
C SER A 248 20.40 -14.48 6.31
N LEU A 249 20.88 -13.31 5.93
CA LEU A 249 20.36 -12.56 4.77
C LEU A 249 21.20 -12.74 3.50
N THR A 250 22.26 -13.58 3.55
CA THR A 250 23.14 -13.80 2.39
C THR A 250 23.36 -15.28 2.08
N THR A 251 23.80 -16.08 3.06
CA THR A 251 24.38 -17.42 2.80
C THR A 251 23.59 -18.56 3.44
N TYR A 252 23.12 -18.38 4.66
CA TYR A 252 22.40 -19.41 5.43
C TYR A 252 21.14 -18.81 6.03
N PRO A 253 20.03 -18.77 5.26
CA PRO A 253 18.79 -18.17 5.70
C PRO A 253 18.28 -18.79 7.00
N SER A 254 18.13 -17.98 8.06
CA SER A 254 17.52 -18.44 9.30
C SER A 254 16.98 -17.30 10.16
N TYR A 255 15.66 -17.23 10.29
CA TYR A 255 14.98 -16.37 11.25
C TYR A 255 15.34 -16.75 12.69
N VAL A 256 15.36 -18.06 13.02
CA VAL A 256 15.65 -18.55 14.37
C VAL A 256 17.04 -18.11 14.85
N SER A 257 18.05 -18.12 13.96
CA SER A 257 19.38 -17.59 14.26
C SER A 257 19.33 -16.09 14.56
N MET A 258 18.61 -15.32 13.74
CA MET A 258 18.45 -13.87 13.95
C MET A 258 17.71 -13.57 15.25
N ASP A 259 16.61 -14.26 15.54
CA ASP A 259 15.79 -14.09 16.75
C ASP A 259 16.62 -14.37 18.03
N THR A 260 17.39 -15.46 18.02
CA THR A 260 18.27 -15.84 19.14
C THR A 260 19.30 -14.75 19.45
N MET A 261 19.83 -14.11 18.43
CA MET A 261 20.85 -13.06 18.61
C MET A 261 20.22 -11.73 18.97
N LEU A 262 19.10 -11.35 18.31
CA LEU A 262 18.35 -10.13 18.61
C LEU A 262 17.82 -10.12 20.06
N ASN A 263 17.36 -11.26 20.58
CA ASN A 263 16.87 -11.36 21.97
C ASN A 263 17.93 -10.98 23.02
N LYS A 264 19.22 -10.95 22.69
CA LYS A 264 20.29 -10.46 23.59
C LYS A 264 20.34 -8.95 23.69
N ASP A 265 19.82 -8.24 22.69
CA ASP A 265 19.75 -6.78 22.67
C ASP A 265 18.64 -6.26 23.60
N TYR A 266 18.92 -5.14 24.27
CA TYR A 266 18.00 -4.52 25.21
C TYR A 266 16.68 -4.10 24.58
N PHE A 267 16.69 -3.61 23.35
CA PHE A 267 15.52 -3.12 22.64
C PHE A 267 14.68 -4.23 21.98
N PHE A 268 15.15 -5.47 22.00
CA PHE A 268 14.53 -6.61 21.31
C PHE A 268 14.02 -7.70 22.27
N LYS A 269 13.69 -7.35 23.53
CA LYS A 269 13.23 -8.35 24.53
C LYS A 269 11.89 -8.99 24.21
N MET A 270 10.98 -8.26 23.55
CA MET A 270 9.66 -8.77 23.19
C MET A 270 9.74 -9.53 21.87
N GLN A 271 9.24 -10.78 21.85
CA GLN A 271 9.18 -11.61 20.64
C GLN A 271 8.37 -10.92 19.54
N SER A 272 7.18 -10.37 19.85
CA SER A 272 6.33 -9.67 18.89
C SER A 272 7.04 -8.47 18.23
N ILE A 273 7.95 -7.80 18.95
CA ILE A 273 8.77 -6.73 18.37
C ILE A 273 9.82 -7.31 17.43
N ARG A 274 10.54 -8.39 17.83
CA ARG A 274 11.55 -9.00 16.95
C ARG A 274 10.94 -9.47 15.64
N GLU A 275 9.79 -10.15 15.72
CA GLU A 275 9.05 -10.65 14.57
C GLU A 275 8.59 -9.51 13.64
N LEU A 276 7.97 -8.44 14.20
CA LEU A 276 7.55 -7.27 13.45
C LEU A 276 8.73 -6.58 12.77
N VAL A 277 9.81 -6.35 13.53
CA VAL A 277 10.99 -5.62 13.03
C VAL A 277 11.71 -6.41 11.94
N VAL A 278 11.80 -7.73 12.07
CA VAL A 278 12.36 -8.55 10.99
C VAL A 278 11.51 -8.42 9.73
N ALA A 279 10.19 -8.59 9.82
CA ALA A 279 9.32 -8.48 8.65
C ALA A 279 9.40 -7.10 7.98
N GLU A 280 9.36 -6.01 8.76
CA GLU A 280 9.43 -4.64 8.26
C GLU A 280 10.80 -4.28 7.67
N ASN A 281 11.89 -4.61 8.39
CA ASN A 281 13.23 -4.30 7.90
C ASN A 281 13.58 -5.14 6.65
N LEU A 282 13.12 -6.39 6.51
CA LEU A 282 13.31 -7.17 5.29
C LEU A 282 12.55 -6.54 4.11
N TYR A 283 11.36 -6.00 4.34
CA TYR A 283 10.64 -5.25 3.31
C TYR A 283 11.43 -4.03 2.83
N THR A 284 11.98 -3.25 3.74
CA THR A 284 12.72 -2.01 3.40
C THR A 284 14.12 -2.27 2.84
N LEU A 285 14.75 -3.40 3.19
CA LEU A 285 16.11 -3.77 2.75
C LEU A 285 16.13 -4.65 1.50
N PHE A 286 14.98 -5.06 0.97
CA PHE A 286 14.90 -6.09 -0.08
C PHE A 286 15.71 -5.78 -1.35
N TYR A 287 15.81 -4.51 -1.71
CA TYR A 287 16.57 -4.05 -2.86
C TYR A 287 17.98 -3.57 -2.51
N ASP A 288 18.43 -3.77 -1.27
CA ASP A 288 19.81 -3.44 -0.88
C ASP A 288 20.76 -4.51 -1.43
N VAL A 289 21.65 -4.11 -2.31
CA VAL A 289 22.62 -4.99 -3.02
C VAL A 289 23.53 -5.79 -2.09
N GLN A 290 23.57 -5.46 -0.81
CA GLN A 290 24.34 -6.19 0.20
C GLN A 290 23.74 -7.56 0.52
N TYR A 291 22.43 -7.75 0.30
CA TYR A 291 21.69 -8.94 0.72
C TYR A 291 21.20 -9.76 -0.47
N ASP A 292 20.91 -11.04 -0.22
CA ASP A 292 20.32 -11.94 -1.22
C ASP A 292 18.79 -11.92 -1.06
N PRO A 293 18.03 -11.46 -2.07
CA PRO A 293 16.57 -11.47 -2.04
C PRO A 293 15.96 -12.84 -1.75
N ASN A 294 16.56 -13.94 -2.27
CA ASN A 294 16.06 -15.28 -2.02
C ASN A 294 16.24 -15.66 -0.53
N ALA A 295 17.43 -15.39 0.03
CA ALA A 295 17.67 -15.61 1.46
C ALA A 295 16.68 -14.81 2.34
N MET A 296 16.34 -13.58 1.94
CA MET A 296 15.36 -12.77 2.66
C MET A 296 13.94 -13.36 2.59
N ILE A 297 13.55 -13.90 1.46
CA ILE A 297 12.25 -14.60 1.31
C ILE A 297 12.23 -15.88 2.17
N ASP A 298 13.30 -16.65 2.20
CA ASP A 298 13.40 -17.86 3.04
C ASP A 298 13.28 -17.51 4.53
N VAL A 299 13.93 -16.43 4.99
CA VAL A 299 13.79 -15.93 6.37
C VAL A 299 12.34 -15.51 6.67
N LEU A 300 11.64 -14.84 5.73
CA LEU A 300 10.23 -14.48 5.90
C LEU A 300 9.33 -15.73 5.97
N GLN A 301 9.62 -16.77 5.19
CA GLN A 301 8.87 -18.02 5.22
C GLN A 301 9.10 -18.78 6.54
N GLU A 302 10.33 -18.84 7.04
CA GLU A 302 10.61 -19.43 8.36
C GLU A 302 9.91 -18.62 9.47
N LEU A 303 9.99 -17.28 9.46
CA LEU A 303 9.27 -16.42 10.40
C LEU A 303 7.76 -16.68 10.36
N LYS A 304 7.16 -16.79 9.17
CA LYS A 304 5.75 -17.12 9.00
C LYS A 304 5.38 -18.46 9.63
N SER A 305 6.27 -19.44 9.56
CA SER A 305 6.02 -20.79 10.09
C SER A 305 6.06 -20.86 11.61
N VAL A 306 6.76 -19.95 12.28
CA VAL A 306 6.96 -19.95 13.73
C VAL A 306 6.12 -18.92 14.49
N THR A 307 5.63 -17.88 13.81
CA THR A 307 4.79 -16.86 14.45
C THR A 307 3.43 -17.41 14.84
N THR A 308 2.99 -17.07 16.05
CA THR A 308 1.65 -17.44 16.57
C THR A 308 0.67 -16.27 16.55
N THR A 309 1.09 -15.08 16.11
CA THR A 309 0.26 -13.87 16.05
C THR A 309 -0.45 -13.81 14.69
N PRO A 310 -1.80 -13.92 14.63
CA PRO A 310 -2.52 -13.94 13.35
C PRO A 310 -2.33 -12.68 12.51
N GLU A 311 -2.33 -11.50 13.15
CA GLU A 311 -2.14 -10.22 12.48
C GLU A 311 -0.74 -10.13 11.85
N LEU A 312 0.27 -10.63 12.54
CA LEU A 312 1.64 -10.65 12.03
C LEU A 312 1.80 -11.68 10.91
N ASN A 313 1.16 -12.84 11.01
CA ASN A 313 1.13 -13.83 9.92
C ASN A 313 0.55 -13.22 8.63
N THR A 314 -0.53 -12.44 8.76
CA THR A 314 -1.12 -11.69 7.64
C THR A 314 -0.13 -10.66 7.08
N LEU A 315 0.53 -9.87 7.93
CA LEU A 315 1.53 -8.88 7.53
C LEU A 315 2.69 -9.54 6.77
N ILE A 316 3.27 -10.63 7.31
CA ILE A 316 4.37 -11.36 6.64
C ILE A 316 3.92 -11.88 5.27
N THR A 317 2.69 -12.40 5.18
CA THR A 317 2.12 -12.85 3.91
C THR A 317 2.04 -11.71 2.89
N ASN A 318 1.53 -10.55 3.30
CA ASN A 318 1.42 -9.38 2.43
C ASN A 318 2.81 -8.88 2.01
N VAL A 319 3.76 -8.79 2.95
CA VAL A 319 5.16 -8.41 2.66
C VAL A 319 5.76 -9.37 1.64
N THR A 320 5.69 -10.68 1.88
CA THR A 320 6.24 -11.68 0.97
C THR A 320 5.62 -11.57 -0.42
N ASN A 321 4.28 -11.51 -0.50
CA ASN A 321 3.58 -11.39 -1.78
C ASN A 321 3.99 -10.13 -2.54
N LYS A 322 4.14 -8.99 -1.83
CA LYS A 322 4.55 -7.74 -2.45
C LYS A 322 5.97 -7.80 -2.98
N LEU A 323 6.90 -8.39 -2.22
CA LEU A 323 8.30 -8.51 -2.62
C LEU A 323 8.52 -9.45 -3.83
N ILE A 324 7.72 -10.53 -3.93
CA ILE A 324 7.85 -11.47 -5.05
C ILE A 324 6.97 -11.11 -6.26
N ARG A 325 6.05 -10.19 -6.13
CA ARG A 325 4.98 -9.90 -7.11
C ARG A 325 5.50 -9.65 -8.52
N LEU A 326 6.58 -8.91 -8.66
CA LEU A 326 7.21 -8.57 -9.94
C LEU A 326 8.51 -9.32 -10.18
N GLN A 327 8.83 -10.32 -9.37
CA GLN A 327 10.02 -11.15 -9.57
C GLN A 327 9.87 -12.00 -10.84
N PRO A 328 10.96 -12.22 -11.59
CA PRO A 328 10.94 -13.13 -12.74
C PRO A 328 10.37 -14.50 -12.40
N GLY A 329 9.46 -15.01 -13.22
CA GLY A 329 8.77 -16.28 -13.05
C GLY A 329 7.46 -16.20 -12.25
N THR A 330 7.13 -15.06 -11.61
CA THR A 330 5.86 -14.85 -10.92
C THR A 330 4.74 -14.57 -11.93
N GLN A 331 3.53 -15.05 -11.65
CA GLN A 331 2.36 -14.75 -12.47
C GLN A 331 2.10 -13.24 -12.52
N ALA A 332 2.01 -12.68 -13.71
CA ALA A 332 1.70 -11.26 -13.90
C ALA A 332 0.28 -10.95 -13.40
N PHE A 333 0.08 -9.74 -12.86
CA PHE A 333 -1.21 -9.30 -12.38
C PHE A 333 -2.21 -9.19 -13.55
N PRO A 334 -3.40 -9.80 -13.45
CA PRO A 334 -4.39 -9.75 -14.53
C PRO A 334 -4.99 -8.34 -14.65
N PHE A 335 -5.35 -7.96 -15.86
CA PHE A 335 -6.12 -6.75 -16.11
C PHE A 335 -7.20 -7.01 -17.15
N GLU A 336 -8.25 -6.18 -17.13
CA GLU A 336 -9.27 -6.04 -18.15
C GLU A 336 -9.45 -4.55 -18.41
N LEU A 337 -9.02 -4.09 -19.60
CA LEU A 337 -8.99 -2.69 -19.99
C LEU A 337 -9.73 -2.48 -21.31
N ILE A 338 -10.05 -1.22 -21.61
CA ILE A 338 -10.72 -0.84 -22.86
C ILE A 338 -9.68 -0.38 -23.88
N ASP A 339 -9.80 -0.90 -25.10
CA ASP A 339 -8.95 -0.50 -26.22
C ASP A 339 -9.46 0.78 -26.92
N LYS A 340 -8.72 1.20 -27.95
CA LYS A 340 -9.04 2.36 -28.77
C LYS A 340 -10.39 2.27 -29.53
N ASN A 341 -10.95 1.07 -29.66
CA ASN A 341 -12.24 0.82 -30.35
C ASN A 341 -13.39 0.66 -29.34
N GLY A 342 -13.12 0.71 -28.03
CA GLY A 342 -14.11 0.48 -26.98
C GLY A 342 -14.30 -1.00 -26.63
N GLU A 343 -13.44 -1.90 -27.12
CA GLU A 343 -13.49 -3.32 -26.84
C GLU A 343 -12.70 -3.67 -25.58
N ARG A 344 -13.16 -4.71 -24.88
CA ARG A 344 -12.49 -5.21 -23.67
C ARG A 344 -11.32 -6.12 -24.02
N VAL A 345 -10.15 -5.81 -23.49
CA VAL A 345 -8.92 -6.57 -23.69
C VAL A 345 -8.39 -7.01 -22.32
N THR A 346 -8.08 -8.30 -22.19
CA THR A 346 -7.51 -8.88 -20.98
C THR A 346 -6.07 -9.31 -21.20
N LEU A 347 -5.26 -9.39 -20.16
CA LEU A 347 -3.90 -9.97 -20.26
C LEU A 347 -3.93 -11.41 -20.81
N GLU A 348 -4.95 -12.18 -20.44
CA GLU A 348 -5.15 -13.57 -20.88
C GLU A 348 -5.31 -13.70 -22.40
N SER A 349 -5.83 -12.66 -23.09
CA SER A 349 -6.00 -12.68 -24.54
C SER A 349 -4.68 -12.73 -25.33
N PHE A 350 -3.55 -12.47 -24.68
CA PHE A 350 -2.21 -12.50 -25.29
C PHE A 350 -1.45 -13.80 -25.03
N LYS A 351 -2.04 -14.80 -24.37
CA LYS A 351 -1.36 -16.07 -24.11
C LYS A 351 -0.77 -16.70 -25.37
N GLY A 352 0.40 -17.28 -25.22
CA GLY A 352 1.14 -17.92 -26.33
C GLY A 352 2.20 -17.02 -26.97
N LYS A 353 2.20 -15.70 -26.66
CA LYS A 353 3.24 -14.76 -27.06
C LYS A 353 3.86 -14.09 -25.83
N TYR A 354 5.06 -13.59 -25.96
CA TYR A 354 5.59 -12.62 -25.00
C TYR A 354 4.76 -11.34 -25.10
N VAL A 355 4.54 -10.66 -23.96
CA VAL A 355 3.80 -9.39 -23.91
C VAL A 355 4.76 -8.31 -23.39
N TYR A 356 4.97 -7.28 -24.20
CA TYR A 356 5.77 -6.12 -23.81
C TYR A 356 4.83 -4.95 -23.54
N ILE A 357 4.62 -4.67 -22.25
CA ILE A 357 3.73 -3.60 -21.78
C ILE A 357 4.53 -2.32 -21.62
N ASN A 358 3.99 -1.23 -22.19
CA ASN A 358 4.42 0.15 -21.98
C ASN A 358 3.34 0.91 -21.20
N PHE A 359 3.64 1.36 -19.99
CA PHE A 359 2.82 2.35 -19.28
C PHE A 359 3.27 3.75 -19.69
N TRP A 360 2.40 4.52 -20.33
CA TRP A 360 2.75 5.79 -20.95
C TRP A 360 1.71 6.90 -20.72
N ALA A 361 2.09 8.16 -20.93
CA ALA A 361 1.19 9.30 -20.79
C ALA A 361 1.44 10.36 -21.85
N VAL A 362 0.36 11.02 -22.29
CA VAL A 362 0.41 12.10 -23.30
C VAL A 362 1.23 13.31 -22.81
N TRP A 363 1.26 13.57 -21.50
CA TRP A 363 2.06 14.68 -20.94
C TRP A 363 3.56 14.38 -20.87
N ASN A 364 3.99 13.13 -21.08
CA ASN A 364 5.40 12.73 -21.01
C ASN A 364 5.99 12.58 -22.42
N LYS A 365 6.93 13.46 -22.76
CA LYS A 365 7.57 13.49 -24.09
C LYS A 365 8.44 12.27 -24.38
N ASP A 366 9.11 11.74 -23.35
CA ASP A 366 9.96 10.56 -23.50
C ASP A 366 9.10 9.32 -23.84
N SER A 367 7.92 9.21 -23.22
CA SER A 367 6.94 8.17 -23.58
C SER A 367 6.55 8.22 -25.05
N GLN A 368 6.30 9.41 -25.59
CA GLN A 368 5.92 9.58 -27.00
C GLN A 368 7.08 9.25 -27.94
N ALA A 369 8.28 9.76 -27.64
CA ALA A 369 9.48 9.51 -28.44
C ALA A 369 9.85 8.00 -28.48
N GLU A 370 9.74 7.32 -27.36
CA GLU A 370 10.03 5.88 -27.29
C GLU A 370 8.97 5.03 -27.99
N MET A 371 7.70 5.46 -28.03
CA MET A 371 6.67 4.77 -28.78
C MET A 371 6.88 4.79 -30.28
N GLU A 372 7.57 5.78 -30.86
CA GLU A 372 7.94 5.82 -32.27
C GLU A 372 8.81 4.61 -32.67
N LEU A 373 9.57 4.04 -31.73
CA LEU A 373 10.40 2.85 -31.97
C LEU A 373 9.59 1.55 -32.03
N PHE A 374 8.35 1.55 -31.49
CA PHE A 374 7.53 0.33 -31.44
C PHE A 374 7.15 -0.17 -32.83
N GLN A 375 6.93 0.72 -33.81
CA GLN A 375 6.61 0.31 -35.16
C GLN A 375 7.68 -0.61 -35.75
N THR A 376 8.96 -0.17 -35.72
CA THR A 376 10.10 -0.94 -36.22
C THR A 376 10.28 -2.24 -35.44
N MET A 377 10.16 -2.20 -34.11
CA MET A 377 10.29 -3.39 -33.27
C MET A 377 9.17 -4.41 -33.51
N LYS A 378 7.94 -3.93 -33.76
CA LYS A 378 6.82 -4.80 -34.09
C LYS A 378 7.01 -5.49 -35.45
N GLU A 379 7.53 -4.79 -36.45
CA GLU A 379 7.88 -5.39 -37.73
C GLU A 379 8.91 -6.51 -37.57
N GLU A 380 9.87 -6.33 -36.66
CA GLU A 380 10.92 -7.31 -36.46
C GLU A 380 10.53 -8.48 -35.53
N TYR A 381 9.77 -8.20 -34.44
CA TYR A 381 9.52 -9.17 -33.36
C TYR A 381 8.04 -9.51 -33.14
N GLY A 382 7.09 -8.92 -33.88
CA GLY A 382 5.65 -9.14 -33.70
C GLY A 382 5.17 -10.57 -33.93
N ASP A 383 6.03 -11.41 -34.51
CA ASP A 383 5.80 -12.85 -34.61
C ASP A 383 5.92 -13.59 -33.26
N ILE A 384 6.63 -13.03 -32.29
CA ILE A 384 6.89 -13.61 -30.96
C ILE A 384 6.49 -12.70 -29.78
N VAL A 385 6.40 -11.38 -30.00
CA VAL A 385 6.08 -10.37 -28.97
C VAL A 385 4.81 -9.62 -29.35
N GLU A 386 3.88 -9.53 -28.41
CA GLU A 386 2.74 -8.61 -28.48
C GLU A 386 3.11 -7.29 -27.80
N PHE A 387 2.92 -6.17 -28.52
CA PHE A 387 3.19 -4.83 -28.00
C PHE A 387 1.88 -4.23 -27.44
N VAL A 388 1.90 -3.84 -26.18
CA VAL A 388 0.73 -3.31 -25.48
C VAL A 388 1.08 -1.99 -24.80
N SER A 389 0.41 -0.91 -25.21
CA SER A 389 0.61 0.41 -24.62
C SER A 389 -0.59 0.78 -23.76
N ILE A 390 -0.38 0.90 -22.45
CA ILE A 390 -1.41 1.27 -21.48
C ILE A 390 -1.25 2.76 -21.14
N ASN A 391 -2.20 3.56 -21.59
CA ASN A 391 -2.25 5.00 -21.28
C ASN A 391 -2.71 5.23 -19.85
N ILE A 392 -1.97 6.07 -19.11
CA ILE A 392 -2.22 6.38 -17.70
C ILE A 392 -2.62 7.84 -17.45
N ASP A 393 -3.08 8.55 -18.49
CA ASP A 393 -3.65 9.88 -18.30
C ASP A 393 -4.96 9.82 -17.49
N SER A 394 -5.20 10.83 -16.66
CA SER A 394 -6.43 10.93 -15.87
C SER A 394 -7.71 11.14 -16.68
N LYS A 395 -7.59 11.62 -17.91
CA LYS A 395 -8.73 11.92 -18.82
C LYS A 395 -8.64 11.03 -20.05
N VAL A 396 -9.67 10.21 -20.27
CA VAL A 396 -9.77 9.36 -21.47
C VAL A 396 -9.76 10.17 -22.78
N SER A 397 -10.21 11.44 -22.75
CA SER A 397 -10.16 12.31 -23.92
C SER A 397 -8.74 12.58 -24.43
N LYS A 398 -7.72 12.61 -23.54
CA LYS A 398 -6.32 12.75 -23.95
C LYS A 398 -5.86 11.52 -24.73
N PHE A 399 -6.18 10.33 -24.21
CA PHE A 399 -5.93 9.06 -24.89
C PHE A 399 -6.60 9.02 -26.26
N ASN A 400 -7.90 9.30 -26.34
CA ASN A 400 -8.66 9.26 -27.59
C ASN A 400 -8.11 10.25 -28.63
N ASN A 401 -7.78 11.48 -28.22
CA ASN A 401 -7.21 12.49 -29.11
C ASN A 401 -5.82 12.08 -29.63
N PHE A 402 -4.99 11.49 -28.76
CA PHE A 402 -3.68 11.00 -29.16
C PHE A 402 -3.79 9.87 -30.20
N VAL A 403 -4.63 8.87 -29.92
CA VAL A 403 -4.85 7.74 -30.85
C VAL A 403 -5.40 8.23 -32.19
N ALA A 404 -6.35 9.17 -32.19
CA ALA A 404 -6.90 9.75 -33.42
C ALA A 404 -5.85 10.51 -34.25
N SER A 405 -4.83 11.08 -33.61
CA SER A 405 -3.73 11.78 -34.29
C SER A 405 -2.59 10.86 -34.74
N HIS A 406 -2.58 9.58 -34.33
CA HIS A 406 -1.57 8.56 -34.69
C HIS A 406 -2.25 7.31 -35.28
N PRO A 407 -2.91 7.40 -36.42
CA PRO A 407 -3.65 6.27 -37.01
C PRO A 407 -2.75 5.12 -37.49
N ASP A 408 -1.47 5.39 -37.66
CA ASP A 408 -0.40 4.46 -38.03
C ASP A 408 0.07 3.57 -36.86
N TYR A 409 -0.31 3.92 -35.61
CA TYR A 409 0.00 3.08 -34.44
C TYR A 409 -0.96 1.88 -34.39
N ASP A 410 -0.55 0.78 -34.98
CA ASP A 410 -1.37 -0.42 -35.24
C ASP A 410 -1.27 -1.52 -34.19
N TRP A 411 -0.52 -1.29 -33.07
CA TRP A 411 -0.46 -2.22 -31.94
C TRP A 411 -1.58 -1.97 -30.93
N THR A 412 -1.65 -2.82 -29.90
CA THR A 412 -2.68 -2.76 -28.88
C THR A 412 -2.50 -1.52 -27.99
N MET A 413 -3.46 -0.59 -28.08
CA MET A 413 -3.50 0.65 -27.32
C MET A 413 -4.66 0.59 -26.32
N LEU A 414 -4.37 0.65 -25.02
CA LEU A 414 -5.36 0.52 -23.94
C LEU A 414 -5.38 1.79 -23.08
N TYR A 415 -6.52 2.02 -22.44
CA TYR A 415 -6.67 3.05 -21.41
C TYR A 415 -6.83 2.39 -20.03
N TYR A 416 -6.08 2.83 -19.01
CA TYR A 416 -6.08 2.21 -17.67
C TYR A 416 -7.39 2.41 -16.89
N GLY A 417 -8.31 3.26 -17.36
CA GLY A 417 -9.66 3.42 -16.81
C GLY A 417 -9.75 4.06 -15.42
N GLY A 418 -8.64 4.61 -14.88
CA GLY A 418 -8.57 5.09 -13.51
C GLY A 418 -8.28 3.98 -12.49
N ASP A 419 -7.91 2.77 -12.94
CA ASP A 419 -7.58 1.65 -12.05
C ASP A 419 -6.23 1.86 -11.36
N ALA A 420 -6.26 2.49 -10.19
CA ALA A 420 -5.08 2.69 -9.36
C ALA A 420 -4.46 1.37 -8.89
N ASN A 421 -5.24 0.27 -8.78
CA ASN A 421 -4.71 -1.02 -8.36
C ASN A 421 -3.83 -1.65 -9.44
N LEU A 422 -4.15 -1.42 -10.72
CA LEU A 422 -3.29 -1.82 -11.82
C LEU A 422 -1.91 -1.18 -11.69
N LEU A 423 -1.86 0.14 -11.48
CA LEU A 423 -0.61 0.87 -11.34
C LEU A 423 0.18 0.43 -10.11
N ASP A 424 -0.49 0.21 -8.97
CA ASP A 424 0.13 -0.29 -7.75
C ASP A 424 0.70 -1.71 -7.92
N ASN A 425 -0.03 -2.58 -8.62
CA ASN A 425 0.39 -3.97 -8.80
C ASN A 425 1.58 -4.13 -9.75
N TYR A 426 1.71 -3.24 -10.73
CA TYR A 426 2.87 -3.17 -11.61
C TYR A 426 3.92 -2.16 -11.13
N GLU A 427 3.74 -1.57 -9.94
CA GLU A 427 4.64 -0.56 -9.33
C GLU A 427 4.97 0.58 -10.30
N VAL A 428 3.93 1.08 -10.98
CA VAL A 428 4.07 2.16 -11.97
C VAL A 428 4.13 3.50 -11.25
N PHE A 429 5.32 4.02 -11.07
CA PHE A 429 5.57 5.30 -10.39
C PHE A 429 5.92 6.43 -11.37
N ASN A 430 6.33 6.09 -12.57
CA ASN A 430 6.74 7.01 -13.63
C ASN A 430 6.21 6.54 -14.98
N ALA A 431 6.28 7.41 -16.00
CA ALA A 431 6.11 7.11 -17.40
C ALA A 431 7.34 7.64 -18.16
N PRO A 432 7.85 6.93 -19.18
CA PRO A 432 7.48 5.57 -19.53
C PRO A 432 7.98 4.54 -18.50
N GLN A 433 7.24 3.42 -18.34
CA GLN A 433 7.69 2.26 -17.60
C GLN A 433 7.30 1.00 -18.36
N TYR A 434 8.19 0.01 -18.37
CA TYR A 434 8.04 -1.19 -19.18
C TYR A 434 7.99 -2.45 -18.33
N VAL A 435 7.23 -3.46 -18.81
CA VAL A 435 7.17 -4.79 -18.22
C VAL A 435 7.20 -5.83 -19.36
N LEU A 436 7.99 -6.87 -19.20
CA LEU A 436 8.02 -8.01 -20.12
C LEU A 436 7.45 -9.25 -19.42
N ILE A 437 6.48 -9.89 -20.07
CA ILE A 437 5.76 -11.08 -19.62
C ILE A 437 6.00 -12.19 -20.65
N ASP A 438 6.13 -13.44 -20.19
CA ASP A 438 6.32 -14.59 -21.08
C ASP A 438 4.99 -15.13 -21.65
N ALA A 439 5.09 -16.13 -22.52
CA ALA A 439 3.96 -16.76 -23.20
C ALA A 439 2.98 -17.49 -22.24
N GLU A 440 3.43 -17.84 -21.04
CA GLU A 440 2.66 -18.47 -19.97
C GLU A 440 2.01 -17.43 -19.03
N GLY A 441 2.27 -16.11 -19.26
CA GLY A 441 1.75 -15.02 -18.45
C GLY A 441 2.59 -14.70 -17.20
N LYS A 442 3.86 -15.10 -17.16
CA LYS A 442 4.77 -14.85 -16.05
C LYS A 442 5.69 -13.67 -16.35
N ILE A 443 6.03 -12.91 -15.31
CA ILE A 443 7.00 -11.82 -15.39
C ILE A 443 8.36 -12.35 -15.87
N VAL A 444 8.90 -11.73 -16.89
CA VAL A 444 10.31 -11.91 -17.32
C VAL A 444 11.17 -10.83 -16.71
N SER A 445 10.69 -9.59 -16.75
CA SER A 445 11.32 -8.43 -16.08
C SER A 445 10.31 -7.32 -15.80
N ALA A 446 10.39 -6.75 -14.60
CA ALA A 446 9.62 -5.58 -14.17
C ALA A 446 10.46 -4.79 -13.13
N PRO A 447 10.92 -3.56 -13.44
CA PRO A 447 10.80 -2.94 -14.76
C PRO A 447 11.64 -3.67 -15.83
N ALA A 448 11.17 -3.63 -17.06
CA ALA A 448 11.94 -4.06 -18.24
C ALA A 448 12.70 -2.88 -18.84
N ASN A 449 13.71 -3.15 -19.66
CA ASN A 449 14.39 -2.11 -20.42
C ASN A 449 13.44 -1.45 -21.43
N GLY A 450 13.63 -0.16 -21.66
CA GLY A 450 12.91 0.59 -22.70
C GLY A 450 13.39 0.24 -24.11
N PRO A 451 12.67 0.68 -25.15
CA PRO A 451 13.06 0.51 -26.54
C PRO A 451 14.30 1.33 -26.89
N ALA A 452 14.42 2.54 -26.36
CA ALA A 452 15.62 3.36 -26.54
C ALA A 452 16.78 2.84 -25.67
N PRO A 453 18.03 2.88 -26.16
CA PRO A 453 19.19 2.55 -25.35
C PRO A 453 19.32 3.49 -24.13
N ASN A 454 19.51 2.90 -22.96
CA ASN A 454 19.81 3.66 -21.74
C ASN A 454 21.28 4.16 -21.73
N GLY A 455 21.69 4.82 -20.63
CA GLY A 455 23.07 5.33 -20.46
C GLY A 455 24.18 4.28 -20.61
N ASP A 456 23.84 3.00 -20.44
CA ASP A 456 24.75 1.85 -20.63
C ASP A 456 24.59 1.20 -22.01
N TYR A 457 23.89 1.85 -22.93
CA TYR A 457 23.58 1.34 -24.28
C TYR A 457 22.75 0.04 -24.29
N ILE A 458 21.99 -0.22 -23.23
CA ILE A 458 21.13 -1.40 -23.09
C ILE A 458 19.71 -1.00 -23.45
N SER A 459 19.09 -1.77 -24.35
CA SER A 459 17.68 -1.67 -24.70
C SER A 459 17.00 -3.03 -24.66
N ILE A 460 15.68 -3.07 -24.80
CA ILE A 460 14.90 -4.30 -24.87
C ILE A 460 15.19 -5.11 -26.15
N ASP A 461 15.68 -4.47 -27.19
CA ASP A 461 15.97 -5.08 -28.50
C ASP A 461 16.87 -6.32 -28.37
N LYS A 462 17.95 -6.23 -27.59
CA LYS A 462 18.82 -7.39 -27.33
C LYS A 462 18.06 -8.55 -26.69
N THR A 463 17.16 -8.27 -25.78
CA THR A 463 16.34 -9.30 -25.14
C THR A 463 15.44 -10.00 -26.16
N PHE A 464 14.78 -9.25 -27.03
CA PHE A 464 13.93 -9.80 -28.08
C PHE A 464 14.73 -10.61 -29.12
N PHE A 465 15.89 -10.12 -29.50
CA PHE A 465 16.80 -10.87 -30.41
C PHE A 465 17.19 -12.25 -29.81
N ASP A 466 17.58 -12.25 -28.52
CA ASP A 466 17.96 -13.50 -27.84
C ASP A 466 16.76 -14.45 -27.67
N LEU A 467 15.57 -13.93 -27.37
CA LEU A 467 14.32 -14.71 -27.34
C LEU A 467 14.01 -15.33 -28.70
N LYS A 468 14.04 -14.54 -29.76
CA LYS A 468 13.78 -15.01 -31.14
C LYS A 468 14.75 -16.10 -31.54
N LYS A 469 16.03 -15.97 -31.21
CA LYS A 469 17.08 -16.97 -31.44
C LYS A 469 16.82 -18.27 -30.65
N LYS A 470 16.39 -18.14 -29.38
CA LYS A 470 16.07 -19.30 -28.52
C LYS A 470 14.87 -20.07 -29.06
N LEU A 471 13.79 -19.40 -29.43
CA LEU A 471 12.57 -19.99 -29.95
C LEU A 471 12.81 -20.69 -31.31
N LYS A 472 13.62 -20.09 -32.20
CA LYS A 472 14.04 -20.72 -33.47
C LYS A 472 14.83 -22.01 -33.23
N LYS A 473 15.71 -22.06 -32.22
CA LYS A 473 16.43 -23.28 -31.86
C LYS A 473 15.50 -24.38 -31.34
N GLN A 474 14.55 -24.03 -30.47
CA GLN A 474 13.58 -24.99 -29.93
C GLN A 474 12.71 -25.63 -31.02
N LYS A 475 12.22 -24.85 -32.00
CA LYS A 475 11.45 -25.35 -33.13
C LYS A 475 12.25 -26.33 -33.99
N ARG A 476 13.59 -26.21 -34.09
CA ARG A 476 14.47 -27.13 -34.85
C ARG A 476 14.71 -28.47 -34.14
N PHE A 477 14.48 -28.56 -32.84
CA PHE A 477 14.70 -29.76 -32.02
C PHE A 477 13.43 -30.58 -31.74
N ILE A 478 12.29 -30.29 -32.36
CA ILE A 478 11.10 -31.14 -32.26
C ILE A 478 11.21 -32.23 -33.29
N PRO A 479 11.47 -33.52 -32.91
CA PRO A 479 11.59 -34.62 -33.88
C PRO A 479 10.21 -34.89 -34.48
N GLY A 480 10.07 -34.71 -35.79
CA GLY A 480 8.89 -35.17 -36.53
C GLY A 480 8.18 -34.21 -37.48
N GLN A 481 8.52 -32.93 -37.53
CA GLN A 481 8.05 -32.04 -38.60
C GLN A 481 9.09 -31.95 -39.71
N LYS A 482 8.85 -32.65 -40.80
CA LYS A 482 9.55 -32.42 -42.09
C LYS A 482 9.12 -31.04 -42.59
N ASN A 483 10.11 -30.19 -42.88
CA ASN A 483 9.91 -28.97 -43.63
C ASN A 483 9.53 -29.37 -45.06
N ASP A 484 8.32 -29.05 -45.50
CA ASP A 484 7.92 -28.90 -46.89
C ASP A 484 8.17 -27.46 -47.33
#